data_67587334659b603fa2a828a21b50ac97
#
_entry.id   67587334659b603fa2a828a21b50ac97
#
_cell.length_a   1.000
_cell.length_b   1.000
_cell.length_c   1.000
_cell.angle_alpha   90.00
_cell.angle_beta   90.00
_cell.angle_gamma   90.00
#
_symmetry.space_group_name_H-M   'P 1'
#
loop_
_entity.id
_entity.type
_entity.pdbx_description
1 polymer ?
#
loop_
_entity_poly.entity_id
_entity_poly.type
_entity_poly.pdbx_seq_one_letter_code
_entity_poly.pdbx_strand_id
1 'polypeptide(L)'
;MKISTEISSISMLVGDEKAVELIAKAGFDAWDFSMFDAADNDRENHRLVFNSHPLSGGNYLAYARRLKQIGLDNGIVCNQSHAPFPSWGLESVPVLKRSIECTAEAGGKICIIHPNNNFSPEENAELYSALLP
;
A
#
# COMPACT_ATOMS: atom_id res chain seq x y z
N MET A 1 -21.76 -12.59 -1.98
CA MET A 1 -20.42 -12.40 -1.39
C MET A 1 -19.61 -11.54 -2.34
N LYS A 2 -18.86 -10.56 -1.85
CA LYS A 2 -17.94 -9.75 -2.68
C LYS A 2 -16.54 -10.32 -2.60
N ILE A 3 -15.80 -10.25 -3.71
CA ILE A 3 -14.45 -10.80 -3.83
C ILE A 3 -13.51 -9.69 -4.27
N SER A 4 -12.39 -9.55 -3.56
CA SER A 4 -11.28 -8.65 -3.95
C SER A 4 -10.00 -9.44 -4.18
N THR A 5 -9.05 -8.83 -4.87
CA THR A 5 -7.70 -9.36 -5.02
C THR A 5 -6.69 -8.21 -5.02
N GLU A 6 -5.45 -8.51 -4.67
CA GLU A 6 -4.36 -7.55 -4.64
C GLU A 6 -3.84 -7.24 -6.05
N ILE A 7 -3.30 -6.04 -6.25
CA ILE A 7 -2.81 -5.58 -7.56
C ILE A 7 -1.35 -5.92 -7.84
N SER A 8 -0.52 -6.21 -6.83
CA SER A 8 0.95 -6.25 -6.95
C SER A 8 1.44 -7.20 -8.05
N SER A 9 0.91 -8.43 -8.08
CA SER A 9 1.33 -9.44 -9.06
C SER A 9 1.08 -9.01 -10.52
N ILE A 10 0.10 -8.15 -10.74
CA ILE A 10 -0.25 -7.60 -12.06
C ILE A 10 0.49 -6.29 -12.30
N SER A 11 0.53 -5.41 -11.28
CA SER A 11 1.14 -4.08 -11.39
C SER A 11 2.63 -4.13 -11.70
N MET A 12 3.35 -5.12 -11.20
CA MET A 12 4.76 -5.37 -11.56
C MET A 12 4.98 -5.58 -13.05
N LEU A 13 3.97 -6.03 -13.77
CA LEU A 13 4.05 -6.29 -15.22
C LEU A 13 3.55 -5.13 -16.08
N VAL A 14 2.51 -4.43 -15.62
CA VAL A 14 1.77 -3.46 -16.45
C VAL A 14 1.54 -2.10 -15.78
N GLY A 15 2.01 -1.91 -14.55
CA GLY A 15 1.77 -0.73 -13.72
C GLY A 15 0.42 -0.76 -13.00
N ASP A 16 0.30 0.04 -11.92
CA ASP A 16 -0.87 0.03 -11.02
C ASP A 16 -2.17 0.38 -11.75
N GLU A 17 -2.17 1.42 -12.57
CA GLU A 17 -3.36 1.89 -13.27
C GLU A 17 -3.98 0.77 -14.11
N LYS A 18 -3.13 0.09 -14.89
CA LYS A 18 -3.57 -1.01 -15.75
C LYS A 18 -3.96 -2.25 -14.95
N ALA A 19 -3.32 -2.48 -13.82
CA ALA A 19 -3.66 -3.59 -12.92
C ALA A 19 -5.09 -3.44 -12.38
N VAL A 20 -5.49 -2.24 -11.93
CA VAL A 20 -6.86 -1.96 -11.47
C VAL A 20 -7.89 -2.22 -12.57
N GLU A 21 -7.64 -1.76 -13.80
CA GLU A 21 -8.53 -2.03 -14.94
C GLU A 21 -8.68 -3.53 -15.23
N LEU A 22 -7.58 -4.28 -15.17
CA LEU A 22 -7.58 -5.72 -15.47
C LEU A 22 -8.30 -6.53 -14.39
N ILE A 23 -8.18 -6.14 -13.12
CA ILE A 23 -8.93 -6.76 -12.01
C ILE A 23 -10.43 -6.55 -12.20
N ALA A 24 -10.85 -5.33 -12.55
CA ALA A 24 -12.25 -5.07 -12.86
C ALA A 24 -12.73 -5.90 -14.04
N LYS A 25 -11.95 -5.96 -15.12
CA LYS A 25 -12.26 -6.78 -16.31
C LYS A 25 -12.35 -8.27 -16.00
N ALA A 26 -11.59 -8.76 -15.04
CA ALA A 26 -11.63 -10.15 -14.58
C ALA A 26 -12.88 -10.47 -13.74
N GLY A 27 -13.70 -9.46 -13.38
CA GLY A 27 -14.97 -9.65 -12.67
C GLY A 27 -14.85 -9.60 -11.14
N PHE A 28 -13.77 -9.07 -10.59
CA PHE A 28 -13.68 -8.82 -9.15
C PHE A 28 -14.56 -7.63 -8.75
N ASP A 29 -15.10 -7.66 -7.54
CA ASP A 29 -15.94 -6.59 -6.99
C ASP A 29 -15.14 -5.42 -6.42
N ALA A 30 -13.87 -5.66 -6.07
CA ALA A 30 -12.97 -4.70 -5.45
C ALA A 30 -11.51 -5.07 -5.71
N TRP A 31 -10.61 -4.13 -5.42
CA TRP A 31 -9.17 -4.33 -5.49
C TRP A 31 -8.51 -3.97 -4.16
N ASP A 32 -7.41 -4.65 -3.85
CA ASP A 32 -6.60 -4.37 -2.68
C ASP A 32 -5.32 -3.66 -3.12
N PHE A 33 -5.06 -2.50 -2.53
CA PHE A 33 -3.93 -1.66 -2.89
C PHE A 33 -2.65 -2.20 -2.26
N SER A 34 -1.89 -2.99 -3.01
CA SER A 34 -0.56 -3.44 -2.58
C SER A 34 0.48 -2.36 -2.88
N MET A 35 1.15 -1.89 -1.83
CA MET A 35 2.19 -0.86 -1.93
C MET A 35 3.60 -1.42 -1.70
N PHE A 36 3.82 -2.73 -1.95
CA PHE A 36 5.11 -3.37 -1.69
C PHE A 36 6.25 -2.73 -2.48
N ASP A 37 6.00 -2.30 -3.72
CA ASP A 37 6.99 -1.68 -4.59
C ASP A 37 7.10 -0.15 -4.40
N ALA A 38 6.29 0.42 -3.51
CA ALA A 38 6.29 1.86 -3.24
C ALA A 38 7.45 2.34 -2.36
N ALA A 39 8.28 1.44 -1.88
CA ALA A 39 9.49 1.73 -1.11
C ALA A 39 10.53 0.64 -1.31
N ASP A 40 11.79 1.02 -1.23
CA ASP A 40 12.89 0.06 -1.21
C ASP A 40 13.14 -0.45 0.20
N ASN A 41 13.57 -1.69 0.28
CA ASN A 41 13.94 -2.34 1.53
C ASN A 41 15.46 -2.26 1.75
N ASP A 42 15.90 -1.29 2.55
CA ASP A 42 17.28 -1.15 2.99
C ASP A 42 17.57 -2.14 4.14
N ARG A 43 17.94 -3.35 3.74
CA ARG A 43 18.16 -4.46 4.69
C ARG A 43 19.37 -4.26 5.60
N GLU A 44 20.37 -3.51 5.15
CA GLU A 44 21.59 -3.24 5.95
C GLU A 44 21.29 -2.31 7.12
N ASN A 45 20.43 -1.31 6.89
CA ASN A 45 20.07 -0.32 7.88
C ASN A 45 18.69 -0.58 8.52
N HIS A 46 18.08 -1.72 8.21
CA HIS A 46 16.77 -2.13 8.76
C HIS A 46 15.70 -1.03 8.64
N ARG A 47 15.48 -0.51 7.44
CA ARG A 47 14.50 0.55 7.19
C ARG A 47 13.86 0.44 5.80
N LEU A 48 12.68 1.04 5.67
CA LEU A 48 12.07 1.32 4.38
C LEU A 48 12.48 2.72 3.92
N VAL A 49 12.83 2.86 2.65
CA VAL A 49 13.21 4.15 2.05
C VAL A 49 12.37 4.44 0.82
N PHE A 50 12.04 5.71 0.63
CA PHE A 50 11.34 6.15 -0.58
C PHE A 50 12.19 5.88 -1.83
N ASN A 51 11.51 5.52 -2.92
CA ASN A 51 12.13 5.19 -4.20
C ASN A 51 11.53 6.02 -5.35
N SER A 52 11.70 5.57 -6.59
CA SER A 52 11.17 6.26 -7.77
C SER A 52 9.69 5.99 -8.07
N HIS A 53 9.01 5.14 -7.30
CA HIS A 53 7.60 4.86 -7.49
C HIS A 53 6.75 6.12 -7.28
N PRO A 54 5.66 6.36 -8.03
CA PRO A 54 4.81 7.55 -7.86
C PRO A 54 4.30 7.77 -6.43
N LEU A 55 4.04 6.70 -5.69
CA LEU A 55 3.63 6.77 -4.27
C LEU A 55 4.76 7.23 -3.35
N SER A 56 6.02 7.14 -3.76
CA SER A 56 7.16 7.70 -3.03
C SER A 56 7.44 9.17 -3.36
N GLY A 57 6.86 9.69 -4.43
CA GLY A 57 7.05 11.06 -4.89
C GLY A 57 6.23 12.11 -4.13
N GLY A 58 6.42 13.39 -4.50
CA GLY A 58 5.70 14.50 -3.87
C GLY A 58 4.18 14.56 -4.16
N ASN A 59 3.75 13.94 -5.25
CA ASN A 59 2.34 13.93 -5.67
C ASN A 59 1.61 12.60 -5.34
N TYR A 60 2.07 11.87 -4.34
CA TYR A 60 1.57 10.54 -3.99
C TYR A 60 0.06 10.48 -3.71
N LEU A 61 -0.51 11.49 -3.05
CA LEU A 61 -1.95 11.55 -2.81
C LEU A 61 -2.75 11.73 -4.11
N ALA A 62 -2.24 12.54 -5.04
CA ALA A 62 -2.87 12.70 -6.35
C ALA A 62 -2.85 11.38 -7.15
N TYR A 63 -1.75 10.63 -7.04
CA TYR A 63 -1.65 9.32 -7.66
C TYR A 63 -2.63 8.30 -7.06
N ALA A 64 -2.74 8.25 -5.72
CA ALA A 64 -3.71 7.39 -5.04
C ALA A 64 -5.17 7.73 -5.43
N ARG A 65 -5.51 9.03 -5.54
CA ARG A 65 -6.83 9.49 -6.04
C ARG A 65 -7.07 9.06 -7.48
N ARG A 66 -6.03 9.09 -8.33
CA ARG A 66 -6.14 8.64 -9.71
C ARG A 66 -6.47 7.16 -9.79
N LEU A 67 -5.80 6.32 -9.02
CA LEU A 67 -6.12 4.87 -8.95
C LEU A 67 -7.55 4.62 -8.47
N LYS A 68 -8.00 5.38 -7.45
CA LYS A 68 -9.40 5.36 -7.01
C LYS A 68 -10.36 5.65 -8.18
N GLN A 69 -10.08 6.72 -8.94
CA GLN A 69 -10.95 7.10 -10.05
C GLN A 69 -11.01 6.02 -11.13
N ILE A 70 -9.87 5.42 -11.48
CA ILE A 70 -9.81 4.30 -12.43
C ILE A 70 -10.65 3.13 -11.93
N GLY A 71 -10.57 2.78 -10.65
CA GLY A 71 -11.43 1.76 -10.07
C GLY A 71 -12.91 2.08 -10.23
N LEU A 72 -13.32 3.31 -9.85
CA LEU A 72 -14.71 3.77 -9.95
C LEU A 72 -15.22 3.77 -11.39
N ASP A 73 -14.41 4.22 -12.34
CA ASP A 73 -14.76 4.24 -13.77
C ASP A 73 -14.95 2.82 -14.33
N ASN A 74 -14.34 1.82 -13.70
CA ASN A 74 -14.49 0.40 -14.06
C ASN A 74 -15.44 -0.37 -13.12
N GLY A 75 -16.17 0.32 -12.23
CA GLY A 75 -17.22 -0.26 -11.39
C GLY A 75 -16.71 -1.02 -10.16
N ILE A 76 -15.45 -0.85 -9.75
CA ILE A 76 -14.86 -1.46 -8.56
C ILE A 76 -14.31 -0.41 -7.58
N VAL A 77 -14.15 -0.79 -6.32
CA VAL A 77 -13.64 0.09 -5.26
C VAL A 77 -12.37 -0.46 -4.64
N CYS A 78 -11.55 0.41 -4.05
CA CYS A 78 -10.48 -0.04 -3.18
C CYS A 78 -11.11 -0.61 -1.89
N ASN A 79 -10.78 -1.85 -1.56
CA ASN A 79 -11.26 -2.52 -0.35
C ASN A 79 -10.35 -2.21 0.84
N GLN A 80 -9.08 -2.50 0.70
CA GLN A 80 -8.03 -2.33 1.70
C GLN A 80 -6.69 -2.11 1.02
N SER A 81 -5.64 -1.95 1.82
CA SER A 81 -4.28 -1.89 1.32
C SER A 81 -3.30 -2.72 2.15
N HIS A 82 -2.15 -3.00 1.56
CA HIS A 82 -0.99 -3.57 2.23
C HIS A 82 0.18 -2.60 2.12
N ALA A 83 0.68 -2.14 3.25
CA ALA A 83 1.88 -1.29 3.31
C ALA A 83 3.14 -2.05 2.88
N PRO A 84 4.23 -1.35 2.49
CA PRO A 84 5.51 -1.98 2.22
C PRO A 84 5.99 -2.86 3.39
N PHE A 85 6.63 -3.96 3.06
CA PHE A 85 7.09 -4.98 4.00
C PHE A 85 8.53 -5.42 3.65
N PRO A 86 9.37 -5.77 4.66
CA PRO A 86 9.07 -5.81 6.09
C PRO A 86 8.99 -4.41 6.71
N SER A 87 8.10 -4.27 7.68
CA SER A 87 7.99 -3.07 8.49
C SER A 87 9.13 -3.05 9.51
N TRP A 88 10.26 -2.47 9.12
CA TRP A 88 11.37 -2.21 10.03
C TRP A 88 10.94 -1.20 11.11
N GLY A 89 11.76 -1.00 12.15
CA GLY A 89 11.44 -0.13 13.28
C GLY A 89 11.08 1.33 12.94
N LEU A 90 11.30 2.23 13.88
CA LEU A 90 10.84 3.63 13.82
C LEU A 90 11.35 4.42 12.59
N GLU A 91 12.48 4.04 12.02
CA GLU A 91 13.00 4.62 10.78
C GLU A 91 12.06 4.45 9.57
N SER A 92 11.18 3.45 9.60
CA SER A 92 10.20 3.19 8.53
C SER A 92 8.87 3.95 8.70
N VAL A 93 8.66 4.61 9.84
CA VAL A 93 7.40 5.34 10.14
C VAL A 93 6.98 6.30 9.04
N PRO A 94 7.86 7.10 8.42
CA PRO A 94 7.44 8.00 7.34
C PRO A 94 6.83 7.28 6.14
N VAL A 95 7.38 6.13 5.74
CA VAL A 95 6.86 5.30 4.64
C VAL A 95 5.52 4.68 5.01
N LEU A 96 5.41 4.14 6.23
CA LEU A 96 4.18 3.50 6.71
C LEU A 96 3.03 4.52 6.89
N LYS A 97 3.31 5.72 7.41
CA LYS A 97 2.31 6.81 7.49
C LYS A 97 1.81 7.21 6.11
N ARG A 98 2.70 7.33 5.13
CA ARG A 98 2.31 7.61 3.74
C ARG A 98 1.40 6.50 3.18
N SER A 99 1.66 5.24 3.52
CA SER A 99 0.80 4.13 3.11
C SER A 99 -0.62 4.24 3.68
N ILE A 100 -0.75 4.69 4.93
CA ILE A 100 -2.07 4.97 5.55
C ILE A 100 -2.79 6.08 4.79
N GLU A 101 -2.10 7.18 4.49
CA GLU A 101 -2.64 8.32 3.74
C GLU A 101 -3.08 7.91 2.32
N CYS A 102 -2.24 7.15 1.60
CA CYS A 102 -2.58 6.62 0.28
C CYS A 102 -3.81 5.70 0.33
N THR A 103 -3.94 4.89 1.38
CA THR A 103 -5.11 4.02 1.57
C THR A 103 -6.39 4.84 1.67
N ALA A 104 -6.39 5.87 2.50
CA ALA A 104 -7.53 6.76 2.67
C ALA A 104 -7.90 7.47 1.35
N GLU A 105 -6.92 8.01 0.64
CA GLU A 105 -7.13 8.68 -0.65
C GLU A 105 -7.63 7.72 -1.74
N ALA A 106 -7.16 6.47 -1.76
CA ALA A 106 -7.65 5.45 -2.67
C ALA A 106 -9.09 4.99 -2.35
N GLY A 107 -9.61 5.36 -1.16
CA GLY A 107 -10.95 5.01 -0.69
C GLY A 107 -11.01 3.74 0.15
N GLY A 108 -9.87 3.10 0.43
CA GLY A 108 -9.77 1.99 1.36
C GLY A 108 -9.98 2.43 2.81
N LYS A 109 -10.50 1.53 3.63
CA LYS A 109 -10.78 1.79 5.05
C LYS A 109 -9.83 1.04 5.99
N ILE A 110 -9.05 0.13 5.46
CA ILE A 110 -8.13 -0.72 6.22
C ILE A 110 -6.77 -0.65 5.53
N CYS A 111 -5.74 -0.29 6.27
CA CYS A 111 -4.34 -0.41 5.85
C CYS A 111 -3.69 -1.52 6.67
N ILE A 112 -3.26 -2.59 6.02
CA ILE A 112 -2.59 -3.72 6.67
C ILE A 112 -1.11 -3.41 6.77
N ILE A 113 -0.61 -3.40 8.00
CA ILE A 113 0.81 -3.25 8.31
C ILE A 113 1.26 -4.54 9.01
N HIS A 114 2.12 -5.30 8.34
CA HIS A 114 2.59 -6.56 8.87
C HIS A 114 3.62 -6.35 9.98
N PRO A 115 3.58 -7.14 11.06
CA PRO A 115 4.65 -7.11 12.06
C PRO A 115 5.96 -7.59 11.45
N ASN A 116 7.08 -7.10 11.98
CA ASN A 116 8.38 -7.66 11.66
C ASN A 116 8.64 -8.88 12.57
N ASN A 117 8.73 -10.05 11.97
CA ASN A 117 8.91 -11.31 12.71
C ASN A 117 10.30 -11.44 13.38
N ASN A 118 11.25 -10.57 13.03
CA ASN A 118 12.58 -10.53 13.67
C ASN A 118 12.61 -9.59 14.88
N PHE A 119 11.50 -8.90 15.17
CA PHE A 119 11.37 -7.97 16.28
C PHE A 119 10.59 -8.63 17.42
N SER A 120 10.88 -8.20 18.64
CA SER A 120 10.09 -8.57 19.81
C SER A 120 8.66 -8.01 19.72
N PRO A 121 7.70 -8.53 20.49
CA PRO A 121 6.37 -7.94 20.59
C PRO A 121 6.41 -6.47 21.03
N GLU A 122 7.33 -6.10 21.90
CA GLU A 122 7.51 -4.75 22.43
C GLU A 122 8.00 -3.78 21.35
N GLU A 123 8.99 -4.17 20.53
CA GLU A 123 9.48 -3.38 19.41
C GLU A 123 8.39 -3.17 18.34
N ASN A 124 7.61 -4.20 18.03
CA ASN A 124 6.46 -4.07 17.14
C ASN A 124 5.38 -3.15 17.72
N ALA A 125 5.11 -3.23 19.05
CA ALA A 125 4.14 -2.37 19.71
C ALA A 125 4.59 -0.89 19.69
N GLU A 126 5.89 -0.62 19.89
CA GLU A 126 6.46 0.73 19.78
C GLU A 126 6.26 1.30 18.37
N LEU A 127 6.57 0.52 17.32
CA LEU A 127 6.34 0.90 15.94
C LEU A 127 4.88 1.27 15.70
N TYR A 128 3.94 0.43 16.13
CA TYR A 128 2.51 0.69 15.93
C TYR A 128 2.03 1.91 16.69
N SER A 129 2.53 2.12 17.91
CA SER A 129 2.21 3.33 18.68
C SER A 129 2.64 4.61 17.97
N ALA A 130 3.76 4.59 17.24
CA ALA A 130 4.23 5.72 16.46
C ALA A 130 3.40 6.02 15.19
N LEU A 131 2.57 5.06 14.75
CA LEU A 131 1.68 5.21 13.59
C LEU A 131 0.31 5.77 13.95
N LEU A 132 -0.09 5.64 15.21
CA LEU A 132 -1.38 6.15 15.69
C LEU A 132 -1.33 7.67 15.86
N PRO A 133 -2.47 8.37 15.72
CA PRO A 133 -2.58 9.79 15.97
C PRO A 133 -2.43 10.16 17.44
#